data_d1d476964abb39758852b38b8fe0d1c7
#
_entry.id   d1d476964abb39758852b38b8fe0d1c7
#
_cell.length_a   1.000
_cell.length_b   1.000
_cell.length_c   1.000
_cell.angle_alpha   90.00
_cell.angle_beta   90.00
_cell.angle_gamma   90.00
#
_symmetry.space_group_name_H-M   'P 1'
#
loop_
_entity.id
_entity.type
_entity.pdbx_description
1 polymer ?
#
loop_
_entity_poly.entity_id
_entity_poly.type
_entity_poly.pdbx_seq_one_letter_code
_entity_poly.pdbx_strand_id
1 'polypeptide(L)'
;MLEVIILAAGQGSRMQSSLPKVLHTLAGQPLVAHVLQTARALRAERIHVVVGHGAEAVEATVIAPDVQCHLQAEQLGTGHAVQQAIGACDPASTVLVLFGDVPLITNEALQDVVSAADDGIAMLSAVLDNPTGYGRVVRDDDGAFVGVVEEKDATPEQRSVQEINTGVLAANAEQLSAWLNRVDNRNVQSEYYLPDVLGLAREDDMPVTVVCSDNDFDTRGVNTPQQLEELERQHQLALADQLMTGGVLVSDRSRLDIRGRLECGRDVRIDVNAVIEGNVSLGDGVSIGANCIVRDAQIGAGARILPFTHIEGAEVLSEAVVGPYARLRPGTVIGCLLYTSDAADE
;
A
#
# COMPACT_ATOMS: atom_id res chain seq x y z
N MET A 1 -21.98 -8.87 3.20
CA MET A 1 -21.64 -7.55 2.66
C MET A 1 -20.36 -7.08 3.33
N LEU A 2 -19.35 -6.60 2.57
CA LEU A 2 -18.09 -6.09 3.11
C LEU A 2 -18.03 -4.58 2.93
N GLU A 3 -17.77 -3.85 4.01
CA GLU A 3 -17.41 -2.44 3.99
C GLU A 3 -16.00 -2.25 4.57
N VAL A 4 -15.26 -1.26 4.09
CA VAL A 4 -13.88 -1.02 4.51
C VAL A 4 -13.76 0.37 5.12
N ILE A 5 -13.12 0.48 6.28
CA ILE A 5 -12.75 1.76 6.89
C ILE A 5 -11.23 1.91 6.79
N ILE A 6 -10.76 2.97 6.11
CA ILE A 6 -9.33 3.27 5.96
C ILE A 6 -8.97 4.45 6.86
N LEU A 7 -8.04 4.26 7.79
CA LEU A 7 -7.58 5.29 8.69
C LEU A 7 -6.46 6.12 8.04
N ALA A 8 -6.74 7.38 7.75
CA ALA A 8 -5.84 8.32 7.07
C ALA A 8 -5.74 9.69 7.79
N ALA A 9 -6.13 9.77 9.08
CA ALA A 9 -6.23 11.03 9.84
C ALA A 9 -4.93 11.46 10.55
N GLY A 10 -3.92 10.58 10.64
CA GLY A 10 -2.72 10.78 11.45
C GLY A 10 -1.81 11.91 10.95
N GLN A 11 -1.20 12.66 11.88
CA GLN A 11 -0.30 13.78 11.56
C GLN A 11 1.00 13.36 10.86
N GLY A 12 1.51 12.15 11.13
CA GLY A 12 2.76 11.66 10.52
C GLY A 12 3.99 12.51 10.87
N SER A 13 4.07 13.06 12.08
CA SER A 13 5.13 13.99 12.51
C SER A 13 6.56 13.47 12.28
N ARG A 14 6.76 12.14 12.34
CA ARG A 14 8.07 11.48 12.09
C ARG A 14 8.54 11.57 10.63
N MET A 15 7.63 11.86 9.68
CA MET A 15 8.00 12.11 8.28
C MET A 15 8.69 13.47 8.08
N GLN A 16 8.59 14.39 9.06
CA GLN A 16 9.14 15.75 8.98
C GLN A 16 8.78 16.49 7.67
N SER A 17 7.55 16.31 7.21
CA SER A 17 7.03 16.83 5.95
C SER A 17 5.73 17.61 6.18
N SER A 18 5.48 18.63 5.37
CA SER A 18 4.19 19.32 5.32
C SER A 18 3.12 18.51 4.58
N LEU A 19 3.54 17.52 3.77
CA LEU A 19 2.63 16.61 3.10
C LEU A 19 2.06 15.60 4.10
N PRO A 20 0.73 15.37 4.14
CA PRO A 20 0.15 14.30 4.93
C PRO A 20 0.83 12.95 4.65
N LYS A 21 1.10 12.17 5.71
CA LYS A 21 1.85 10.92 5.60
C LYS A 21 1.34 9.99 4.50
N VAL A 22 0.02 9.82 4.42
CA VAL A 22 -0.64 8.92 3.47
C VAL A 22 -0.59 9.39 2.01
N LEU A 23 -0.15 10.63 1.76
CA LEU A 23 0.04 11.20 0.42
C LEU A 23 1.47 11.08 -0.10
N HIS A 24 2.43 10.65 0.72
CA HIS A 24 3.75 10.28 0.20
C HIS A 24 3.60 9.12 -0.78
N THR A 25 4.47 9.11 -1.79
CA THR A 25 4.32 8.15 -2.90
C THR A 25 5.23 6.94 -2.72
N LEU A 26 4.68 5.77 -3.07
CA LEU A 26 5.38 4.51 -3.27
C LEU A 26 5.09 4.06 -4.70
N ALA A 27 6.11 3.73 -5.46
CA ALA A 27 6.01 3.40 -6.89
C ALA A 27 5.20 4.44 -7.71
N GLY A 28 5.34 5.73 -7.36
CA GLY A 28 4.68 6.85 -8.03
C GLY A 28 3.23 7.10 -7.65
N GLN A 29 2.64 6.31 -6.73
CA GLN A 29 1.26 6.47 -6.24
C GLN A 29 1.23 6.78 -4.74
N PRO A 30 0.30 7.63 -4.25
CA PRO A 30 0.12 7.88 -2.83
C PRO A 30 -0.11 6.58 -2.04
N LEU A 31 0.42 6.49 -0.81
CA LEU A 31 0.25 5.31 0.05
C LEU A 31 -1.23 4.92 0.19
N VAL A 32 -2.10 5.90 0.44
CA VAL A 32 -3.55 5.66 0.57
C VAL A 32 -4.18 5.12 -0.72
N ALA A 33 -3.63 5.45 -1.88
CA ALA A 33 -4.15 4.96 -3.16
C ALA A 33 -3.90 3.45 -3.34
N HIS A 34 -2.77 2.94 -2.86
CA HIS A 34 -2.50 1.50 -2.81
C HIS A 34 -3.54 0.78 -1.95
N VAL A 35 -3.80 1.29 -0.74
CA VAL A 35 -4.79 0.70 0.19
C VAL A 35 -6.20 0.74 -0.40
N LEU A 36 -6.58 1.83 -1.08
CA LEU A 36 -7.84 1.92 -1.79
C LEU A 36 -7.95 0.88 -2.92
N GLN A 37 -6.88 0.64 -3.67
CA GLN A 37 -6.87 -0.37 -4.73
C GLN A 37 -7.07 -1.77 -4.14
N THR A 38 -6.41 -2.07 -3.01
CA THR A 38 -6.58 -3.33 -2.29
C THR A 38 -8.02 -3.49 -1.77
N ALA A 39 -8.61 -2.45 -1.17
CA ALA A 39 -10.00 -2.48 -0.72
C ALA A 39 -10.99 -2.75 -1.88
N ARG A 40 -10.76 -2.14 -3.05
CA ARG A 40 -11.57 -2.38 -4.26
C ARG A 40 -11.40 -3.80 -4.80
N ALA A 41 -10.19 -4.35 -4.74
CA ALA A 41 -9.92 -5.73 -5.18
C ALA A 41 -10.61 -6.78 -4.28
N LEU A 42 -10.85 -6.46 -3.01
CA LEU A 42 -11.70 -7.24 -2.10
C LEU A 42 -13.21 -7.15 -2.40
N ARG A 43 -13.60 -6.32 -3.38
CA ARG A 43 -15.00 -6.04 -3.75
C ARG A 43 -15.80 -5.44 -2.61
N ALA A 44 -15.17 -4.55 -1.83
CA ALA A 44 -15.89 -3.78 -0.84
C ALA A 44 -17.04 -2.99 -1.49
N GLU A 45 -18.23 -3.02 -0.90
CA GLU A 45 -19.39 -2.30 -1.42
C GLU A 45 -19.28 -0.80 -1.18
N ARG A 46 -18.67 -0.42 -0.05
CA ARG A 46 -18.39 0.97 0.33
C ARG A 46 -17.04 1.05 0.99
N ILE A 47 -16.37 2.17 0.76
CA ILE A 47 -15.08 2.47 1.38
C ILE A 47 -15.24 3.80 2.14
N HIS A 48 -14.98 3.77 3.43
CA HIS A 48 -15.00 4.92 4.30
C HIS A 48 -13.55 5.32 4.59
N VAL A 49 -13.18 6.57 4.28
CA VAL A 49 -11.83 7.08 4.57
C VAL A 49 -11.92 8.10 5.71
N VAL A 50 -11.27 7.80 6.82
CA VAL A 50 -11.20 8.73 7.95
C VAL A 50 -10.03 9.67 7.72
N VAL A 51 -10.33 10.95 7.54
CA VAL A 51 -9.37 12.02 7.26
C VAL A 51 -9.23 12.94 8.49
N GLY A 52 -8.11 13.64 8.60
CA GLY A 52 -7.86 14.54 9.74
C GLY A 52 -6.80 15.58 9.37
N HIS A 53 -5.54 15.34 9.72
CA HIS A 53 -4.46 16.25 9.32
C HIS A 53 -4.34 16.33 7.79
N GLY A 54 -4.47 17.55 7.22
CA GLY A 54 -4.47 17.76 5.78
C GLY A 54 -5.66 17.16 5.04
N ALA A 55 -6.83 17.09 5.68
CA ALA A 55 -8.05 16.47 5.19
C ALA A 55 -8.38 16.86 3.75
N GLU A 56 -8.35 18.16 3.39
CA GLU A 56 -8.65 18.63 2.03
C GLU A 56 -7.79 17.96 0.95
N ALA A 57 -6.49 17.80 1.21
CA ALA A 57 -5.56 17.19 0.25
C ALA A 57 -5.79 15.67 0.15
N VAL A 58 -6.08 15.00 1.27
CA VAL A 58 -6.39 13.58 1.29
C VAL A 58 -7.71 13.32 0.58
N GLU A 59 -8.76 14.08 0.90
CA GLU A 59 -10.09 13.98 0.25
C GLU A 59 -9.97 14.15 -1.27
N ALA A 60 -9.25 15.20 -1.73
CA ALA A 60 -9.04 15.44 -3.16
C ALA A 60 -8.34 14.27 -3.87
N THR A 61 -7.51 13.52 -3.14
CA THR A 61 -6.78 12.36 -3.67
C THR A 61 -7.62 11.10 -3.74
N VAL A 62 -8.53 10.90 -2.75
CA VAL A 62 -9.29 9.65 -2.62
C VAL A 62 -10.70 9.73 -3.19
N ILE A 63 -11.15 10.93 -3.61
CA ILE A 63 -12.50 11.18 -4.09
C ILE A 63 -12.90 10.23 -5.23
N ALA A 64 -13.94 9.44 -4.99
CA ALA A 64 -14.51 8.52 -5.97
C ALA A 64 -15.96 8.18 -5.58
N PRO A 65 -16.80 7.67 -6.50
CA PRO A 65 -18.21 7.35 -6.22
C PRO A 65 -18.41 6.28 -5.13
N ASP A 66 -17.43 5.40 -4.93
CA ASP A 66 -17.40 4.31 -3.97
C ASP A 66 -16.78 4.70 -2.63
N VAL A 67 -16.32 5.96 -2.48
CA VAL A 67 -15.61 6.46 -1.29
C VAL A 67 -16.40 7.53 -0.59
N GLN A 68 -16.52 7.39 0.74
CA GLN A 68 -17.07 8.40 1.64
C GLN A 68 -16.01 8.83 2.67
N CYS A 69 -15.73 10.13 2.75
CA CYS A 69 -14.78 10.68 3.73
C CYS A 69 -15.49 11.06 5.04
N HIS A 70 -14.81 10.84 6.17
CA HIS A 70 -15.25 11.17 7.52
C HIS A 70 -14.16 11.96 8.24
N LEU A 71 -14.49 13.12 8.77
CA LEU A 71 -13.52 13.98 9.44
C LEU A 71 -13.31 13.55 10.90
N GLN A 72 -12.07 13.21 11.25
CA GLN A 72 -11.62 13.14 12.64
C GLN A 72 -11.01 14.51 13.01
N ALA A 73 -11.80 15.39 13.60
CA ALA A 73 -11.38 16.76 13.93
C ALA A 73 -10.26 16.79 14.99
N GLU A 74 -10.32 15.90 15.97
CA GLU A 74 -9.31 15.73 17.03
C GLU A 74 -8.74 14.31 16.93
N GLN A 75 -7.42 14.18 16.86
CA GLN A 75 -6.73 12.89 16.73
C GLN A 75 -6.58 12.24 18.12
N LEU A 76 -7.68 11.67 18.63
CA LEU A 76 -7.77 11.05 19.96
C LEU A 76 -7.49 9.52 19.94
N GLY A 77 -6.86 9.01 18.91
CA GLY A 77 -6.49 7.60 18.77
C GLY A 77 -7.21 6.88 17.64
N THR A 78 -6.82 5.62 17.41
CA THR A 78 -7.31 4.79 16.30
C THR A 78 -8.74 4.31 16.49
N GLY A 79 -9.15 4.00 17.73
CA GLY A 79 -10.54 3.68 18.07
C GLY A 79 -11.47 4.89 17.81
N HIS A 80 -11.05 6.09 18.24
CA HIS A 80 -11.78 7.32 17.94
C HIS A 80 -11.90 7.59 16.43
N ALA A 81 -10.87 7.24 15.66
CA ALA A 81 -10.94 7.37 14.20
C ALA A 81 -12.03 6.47 13.60
N VAL A 82 -12.10 5.19 14.00
CA VAL A 82 -13.13 4.26 13.52
C VAL A 82 -14.53 4.74 13.94
N GLN A 83 -14.69 5.32 15.14
CA GLN A 83 -15.97 5.88 15.61
C GLN A 83 -16.54 6.95 14.66
N GLN A 84 -15.68 7.70 13.93
CA GLN A 84 -16.16 8.72 13.00
C GLN A 84 -16.86 8.10 11.77
N ALA A 85 -16.55 6.86 11.41
CA ALA A 85 -17.04 6.21 10.19
C ALA A 85 -18.07 5.10 10.46
N ILE A 86 -17.92 4.37 11.57
CA ILE A 86 -18.69 3.15 11.84
C ILE A 86 -20.21 3.36 11.80
N GLY A 87 -20.69 4.53 12.20
CA GLY A 87 -22.12 4.88 12.17
C GLY A 87 -22.70 5.04 10.75
N ALA A 88 -21.86 5.11 9.72
CA ALA A 88 -22.26 5.17 8.32
C ALA A 88 -22.28 3.79 7.63
N CYS A 89 -21.73 2.77 8.29
CA CYS A 89 -21.74 1.39 7.80
C CYS A 89 -23.12 0.73 8.05
N ASP A 90 -23.47 -0.23 7.20
CA ASP A 90 -24.65 -1.06 7.43
C ASP A 90 -24.40 -1.95 8.68
N PRO A 91 -25.30 -1.91 9.70
CA PRO A 91 -25.14 -2.73 10.90
C PRO A 91 -24.95 -4.24 10.65
N ALA A 92 -25.49 -4.75 9.53
CA ALA A 92 -25.37 -6.17 9.15
C ALA A 92 -24.11 -6.47 8.34
N SER A 93 -23.30 -5.45 7.98
CA SER A 93 -22.07 -5.66 7.21
C SER A 93 -20.93 -6.18 8.08
N THR A 94 -19.97 -6.84 7.44
CA THR A 94 -18.63 -7.03 8.00
C THR A 94 -17.81 -5.80 7.68
N VAL A 95 -17.24 -5.18 8.68
CA VAL A 95 -16.33 -4.03 8.52
C VAL A 95 -14.90 -4.50 8.66
N LEU A 96 -14.08 -4.16 7.66
CA LEU A 96 -12.63 -4.34 7.69
C LEU A 96 -11.95 -2.99 7.90
N VAL A 97 -11.14 -2.87 8.95
CA VAL A 97 -10.37 -1.65 9.24
C VAL A 97 -8.96 -1.79 8.70
N LEU A 98 -8.55 -0.81 7.87
CA LEU A 98 -7.23 -0.71 7.26
C LEU A 98 -6.54 0.60 7.63
N PHE A 99 -5.22 0.64 7.48
CA PHE A 99 -4.41 1.83 7.69
C PHE A 99 -3.90 2.37 6.35
N GLY A 100 -4.14 3.65 6.08
CA GLY A 100 -3.76 4.30 4.83
C GLY A 100 -2.25 4.42 4.59
N ASP A 101 -1.44 4.05 5.56
CA ASP A 101 0.02 4.01 5.51
C ASP A 101 0.62 2.61 5.46
N VAL A 102 -0.21 1.57 5.26
CA VAL A 102 0.22 0.17 5.03
C VAL A 102 -0.08 -0.21 3.56
N PRO A 103 0.73 0.29 2.59
CA PRO A 103 0.38 0.26 1.18
C PRO A 103 0.49 -1.10 0.50
N LEU A 104 1.26 -2.04 1.07
CA LEU A 104 1.57 -3.32 0.44
C LEU A 104 0.76 -4.49 0.98
N ILE A 105 -0.24 -4.22 1.83
CA ILE A 105 -1.08 -5.27 2.39
C ILE A 105 -1.78 -6.06 1.29
N THR A 106 -1.69 -7.39 1.36
CA THR A 106 -2.20 -8.28 0.31
C THR A 106 -3.68 -8.60 0.48
N ASN A 107 -4.36 -8.85 -0.65
CA ASN A 107 -5.75 -9.30 -0.63
C ASN A 107 -5.92 -10.64 0.07
N GLU A 108 -4.95 -11.54 -0.05
CA GLU A 108 -4.98 -12.87 0.55
C GLU A 108 -5.05 -12.78 2.07
N ALA A 109 -4.10 -12.06 2.69
CA ALA A 109 -4.09 -11.84 4.13
C ALA A 109 -5.39 -11.18 4.64
N LEU A 110 -5.95 -10.23 3.88
CA LEU A 110 -7.20 -9.55 4.23
C LEU A 110 -8.43 -10.45 4.09
N GLN A 111 -8.48 -11.33 3.07
CA GLN A 111 -9.56 -12.31 2.92
C GLN A 111 -9.58 -13.30 4.07
N ASP A 112 -8.40 -13.73 4.54
CA ASP A 112 -8.29 -14.62 5.70
C ASP A 112 -8.83 -13.94 6.97
N VAL A 113 -8.51 -12.66 7.20
CA VAL A 113 -9.04 -11.89 8.32
C VAL A 113 -10.55 -11.72 8.23
N VAL A 114 -11.09 -11.37 7.05
CA VAL A 114 -12.53 -11.20 6.84
C VAL A 114 -13.27 -12.53 7.08
N SER A 115 -12.74 -13.63 6.56
CA SER A 115 -13.33 -14.96 6.75
C SER A 115 -13.28 -15.43 8.20
N ALA A 116 -12.20 -15.08 8.93
CA ALA A 116 -12.06 -15.43 10.34
C ALA A 116 -12.97 -14.61 11.27
N ALA A 117 -13.57 -13.53 10.78
CA ALA A 117 -14.47 -12.66 11.53
C ALA A 117 -15.95 -13.06 11.47
N ASP A 118 -16.32 -14.12 10.75
CA ASP A 118 -17.72 -14.51 10.53
C ASP A 118 -18.47 -14.78 11.84
N ASP A 119 -17.80 -15.33 12.86
CA ASP A 119 -18.38 -15.70 14.14
C ASP A 119 -18.02 -14.74 15.29
N GLY A 120 -17.23 -13.66 15.01
CA GLY A 120 -16.75 -12.79 16.06
C GLY A 120 -15.92 -11.61 15.55
N ILE A 121 -14.70 -11.48 16.07
CA ILE A 121 -13.73 -10.48 15.63
C ILE A 121 -12.41 -11.15 15.26
N ALA A 122 -11.81 -10.72 14.16
CA ALA A 122 -10.50 -11.19 13.75
C ALA A 122 -9.52 -10.03 13.60
N MET A 123 -8.24 -10.26 13.90
CA MET A 123 -7.15 -9.32 13.68
C MET A 123 -6.03 -9.96 12.89
N LEU A 124 -5.26 -9.13 12.17
CA LEU A 124 -4.04 -9.54 11.52
C LEU A 124 -2.84 -9.25 12.44
N SER A 125 -2.02 -10.25 12.67
CA SER A 125 -0.71 -10.14 13.32
C SER A 125 0.42 -10.44 12.34
N ALA A 126 1.63 -10.10 12.71
CA ALA A 126 2.86 -10.49 12.01
C ALA A 126 3.99 -10.71 13.03
N VAL A 127 4.98 -11.50 12.66
CA VAL A 127 6.18 -11.71 13.48
C VAL A 127 7.32 -10.91 12.91
N LEU A 128 7.86 -9.95 13.67
CA LEU A 128 8.95 -9.08 13.25
C LEU A 128 10.22 -9.37 14.06
N ASP A 129 11.38 -9.36 13.39
CA ASP A 129 12.68 -9.41 14.09
C ASP A 129 12.88 -8.20 15.00
N ASN A 130 12.40 -7.03 14.56
CA ASN A 130 12.40 -5.81 15.35
C ASN A 130 10.99 -5.22 15.46
N PRO A 131 10.25 -5.55 16.54
CA PRO A 131 8.87 -5.14 16.74
C PRO A 131 8.70 -3.70 17.29
N THR A 132 9.79 -2.94 17.41
CA THR A 132 9.78 -1.60 18.01
C THR A 132 8.76 -0.66 17.33
N GLY A 133 7.93 -0.04 18.14
CA GLY A 133 6.91 0.91 17.70
C GLY A 133 5.54 0.32 17.37
N TYR A 134 5.36 -0.99 17.53
CA TYR A 134 4.08 -1.68 17.34
C TYR A 134 3.49 -2.14 18.68
N GLY A 135 2.19 -2.36 18.73
CA GLY A 135 1.53 -3.11 19.81
C GLY A 135 1.93 -4.59 19.77
N ARG A 136 2.00 -5.22 20.91
CA ARG A 136 2.36 -6.65 21.03
C ARG A 136 1.13 -7.51 21.23
N VAL A 137 1.08 -8.62 20.51
CA VAL A 137 0.07 -9.66 20.72
C VAL A 137 0.52 -10.53 21.89
N VAL A 138 -0.24 -10.49 22.96
CA VAL A 138 0.07 -11.25 24.20
C VAL A 138 -0.73 -12.56 24.17
N ARG A 139 -0.03 -13.66 24.44
CA ARG A 139 -0.63 -15.00 24.57
C ARG A 139 -0.35 -15.58 25.94
N ASP A 140 -1.20 -16.47 26.40
CA ASP A 140 -0.96 -17.23 27.62
C ASP A 140 -0.01 -18.42 27.38
N ASP A 141 0.22 -19.20 28.46
CA ASP A 141 1.13 -20.36 28.41
C ASP A 141 0.64 -21.48 27.47
N ASP A 142 -0.66 -21.51 27.16
CA ASP A 142 -1.27 -22.47 26.22
C ASP A 142 -1.28 -21.92 24.78
N GLY A 143 -0.77 -20.70 24.57
CA GLY A 143 -0.72 -20.03 23.27
C GLY A 143 -2.02 -19.32 22.87
N ALA A 144 -3.02 -19.28 23.76
CA ALA A 144 -4.28 -18.58 23.46
C ALA A 144 -4.09 -17.05 23.55
N PHE A 145 -4.81 -16.32 22.70
CA PHE A 145 -4.79 -14.87 22.67
C PHE A 145 -5.30 -14.28 24.00
N VAL A 146 -4.52 -13.40 24.62
CA VAL A 146 -4.88 -12.69 25.85
C VAL A 146 -5.30 -11.27 25.58
N GLY A 147 -4.56 -10.57 24.72
CA GLY A 147 -4.81 -9.16 24.41
C GLY A 147 -3.70 -8.55 23.56
N VAL A 148 -3.85 -7.27 23.26
CA VAL A 148 -2.83 -6.44 22.64
C VAL A 148 -2.38 -5.39 23.65
N VAL A 149 -1.05 -5.18 23.76
CA VAL A 149 -0.47 -4.14 24.61
C VAL A 149 0.36 -3.21 23.75
N GLU A 150 0.03 -1.92 23.75
CA GLU A 150 0.78 -0.92 22.99
C GLU A 150 2.21 -0.75 23.52
N GLU A 151 3.17 -0.43 22.64
CA GLU A 151 4.61 -0.31 22.97
C GLU A 151 4.88 0.53 24.22
N LYS A 152 4.15 1.65 24.38
CA LYS A 152 4.37 2.58 25.49
C LYS A 152 3.83 2.09 26.83
N ASP A 153 2.82 1.22 26.77
CA ASP A 153 2.18 0.62 27.96
C ASP A 153 2.81 -0.76 28.32
N ALA A 154 3.63 -1.32 27.42
CA ALA A 154 4.21 -2.65 27.55
C ALA A 154 5.30 -2.74 28.63
N THR A 155 5.30 -3.83 29.41
CA THR A 155 6.41 -4.18 30.30
C THR A 155 7.65 -4.59 29.50
N PRO A 156 8.85 -4.66 30.13
CA PRO A 156 10.05 -5.14 29.43
C PRO A 156 9.89 -6.54 28.83
N GLU A 157 9.19 -7.45 29.51
CA GLU A 157 8.90 -8.80 29.05
C GLU A 157 7.97 -8.78 27.84
N GLN A 158 6.90 -7.99 27.89
CA GLN A 158 5.98 -7.83 26.76
C GLN A 158 6.65 -7.21 25.55
N ARG A 159 7.59 -6.26 25.73
CA ARG A 159 8.36 -5.67 24.62
C ARG A 159 9.24 -6.67 23.88
N SER A 160 9.62 -7.78 24.53
CA SER A 160 10.41 -8.85 23.90
C SER A 160 9.59 -9.74 22.96
N VAL A 161 8.26 -9.67 23.02
CA VAL A 161 7.37 -10.40 22.11
C VAL A 161 7.54 -9.87 20.70
N GLN A 162 7.78 -10.77 19.75
CA GLN A 162 7.98 -10.45 18.33
C GLN A 162 6.68 -10.40 17.52
N GLU A 163 5.61 -11.03 18.03
CA GLU A 163 4.30 -10.98 17.37
C GLU A 163 3.65 -9.61 17.62
N ILE A 164 3.40 -8.89 16.54
CA ILE A 164 2.88 -7.53 16.57
C ILE A 164 1.42 -7.48 16.12
N ASN A 165 0.70 -6.49 16.63
CA ASN A 165 -0.57 -6.06 16.09
C ASN A 165 -0.32 -5.16 14.87
N THR A 166 -0.85 -5.53 13.70
CA THR A 166 -0.77 -4.71 12.49
C THR A 166 -1.78 -3.56 12.49
N GLY A 167 -2.78 -3.61 13.38
CA GLY A 167 -3.92 -2.71 13.43
C GLY A 167 -5.10 -3.14 12.54
N VAL A 168 -4.87 -4.02 11.58
CA VAL A 168 -5.93 -4.55 10.71
C VAL A 168 -6.84 -5.46 11.52
N LEU A 169 -8.15 -5.20 11.46
CA LEU A 169 -9.16 -6.06 12.07
C LEU A 169 -10.45 -6.10 11.25
N ALA A 170 -11.22 -7.16 11.43
CA ALA A 170 -12.55 -7.28 10.86
C ALA A 170 -13.55 -7.75 11.93
N ALA A 171 -14.76 -7.21 11.89
CA ALA A 171 -15.87 -7.61 12.74
C ALA A 171 -17.21 -7.19 12.13
N ASN A 172 -18.31 -7.71 12.65
CA ASN A 172 -19.64 -7.18 12.34
C ASN A 172 -19.76 -5.69 12.78
N ALA A 173 -20.37 -4.84 11.95
CA ALA A 173 -20.45 -3.39 12.18
C ALA A 173 -21.17 -3.02 13.46
N GLU A 174 -22.31 -3.68 13.77
CA GLU A 174 -23.08 -3.42 14.99
C GLU A 174 -22.28 -3.76 16.25
N GLN A 175 -21.64 -4.93 16.25
CA GLN A 175 -20.80 -5.38 17.37
C GLN A 175 -19.57 -4.48 17.56
N LEU A 176 -18.87 -4.15 16.47
CA LEU A 176 -17.72 -3.25 16.51
C LEU A 176 -18.12 -1.88 17.06
N SER A 177 -19.24 -1.33 16.62
CA SER A 177 -19.78 -0.06 17.14
C SER A 177 -20.08 -0.15 18.65
N ALA A 178 -20.66 -1.25 19.11
CA ALA A 178 -20.96 -1.45 20.53
C ALA A 178 -19.67 -1.50 21.38
N TRP A 179 -18.62 -2.20 20.94
CA TRP A 179 -17.33 -2.24 21.63
C TRP A 179 -16.62 -0.89 21.61
N LEU A 180 -16.59 -0.20 20.47
CA LEU A 180 -15.97 1.12 20.34
C LEU A 180 -16.56 2.14 21.33
N ASN A 181 -17.85 2.07 21.65
CA ASN A 181 -18.48 2.93 22.65
C ASN A 181 -18.07 2.62 24.09
N ARG A 182 -17.41 1.48 24.35
CA ARG A 182 -16.90 1.05 25.67
C ARG A 182 -15.39 1.30 25.82
N VAL A 183 -14.65 1.51 24.70
CA VAL A 183 -13.23 1.83 24.74
C VAL A 183 -13.02 3.12 25.54
N ASP A 184 -12.07 3.13 26.46
CA ASP A 184 -11.69 4.31 27.23
C ASP A 184 -10.27 4.79 26.82
N ASN A 185 -9.83 5.90 27.37
CA ASN A 185 -8.53 6.50 27.09
C ASN A 185 -7.59 6.50 28.33
N ARG A 186 -7.79 5.58 29.27
CA ARG A 186 -6.98 5.46 30.49
C ARG A 186 -5.69 4.68 30.23
N ASN A 187 -4.83 5.21 29.36
CA ASN A 187 -3.53 4.68 28.99
C ASN A 187 -2.48 5.81 28.96
N VAL A 188 -1.21 5.47 28.71
CA VAL A 188 -0.08 6.43 28.74
C VAL A 188 -0.26 7.55 27.73
N GLN A 189 -0.92 7.32 26.61
CA GLN A 189 -1.12 8.32 25.56
C GLN A 189 -2.42 9.12 25.71
N SER A 190 -3.34 8.71 26.60
CA SER A 190 -4.69 9.27 26.72
C SER A 190 -5.49 9.18 25.40
N GLU A 191 -5.29 8.10 24.66
CA GLU A 191 -5.92 7.84 23.36
C GLU A 191 -6.89 6.66 23.43
N TYR A 192 -7.91 6.65 22.59
CA TYR A 192 -8.82 5.52 22.41
C TYR A 192 -8.16 4.51 21.46
N TYR A 193 -7.62 3.42 22.01
CA TYR A 193 -6.94 2.40 21.24
C TYR A 193 -7.92 1.45 20.56
N LEU A 194 -7.81 1.29 19.25
CA LEU A 194 -8.65 0.34 18.51
C LEU A 194 -8.50 -1.11 18.99
N PRO A 195 -7.28 -1.61 19.29
CA PRO A 195 -7.11 -2.98 19.76
C PRO A 195 -7.85 -3.34 21.04
N ASP A 196 -8.28 -2.35 21.86
CA ASP A 196 -9.02 -2.60 23.10
C ASP A 196 -10.37 -3.28 22.83
N VAL A 197 -10.93 -3.13 21.60
CA VAL A 197 -12.16 -3.85 21.21
C VAL A 197 -12.01 -5.37 21.26
N LEU A 198 -10.78 -5.91 21.09
CA LEU A 198 -10.51 -7.33 21.16
C LEU A 198 -10.68 -7.87 22.60
N GLY A 199 -10.24 -7.08 23.59
CA GLY A 199 -10.46 -7.39 25.01
C GLY A 199 -11.93 -7.37 25.36
N LEU A 200 -12.65 -6.34 24.89
CA LEU A 200 -14.10 -6.19 25.10
C LEU A 200 -14.92 -7.32 24.43
N ALA A 201 -14.50 -7.76 23.26
CA ALA A 201 -15.13 -8.92 22.60
C ALA A 201 -14.97 -10.19 23.42
N ARG A 202 -13.79 -10.42 24.01
CA ARG A 202 -13.56 -11.56 24.93
C ARG A 202 -14.42 -11.45 26.21
N GLU A 203 -14.56 -10.26 26.77
CA GLU A 203 -15.45 -10.03 27.95
C GLU A 203 -16.89 -10.39 27.64
N ASP A 204 -17.32 -10.23 26.38
CA ASP A 204 -18.66 -10.56 25.88
C ASP A 204 -18.76 -12.03 25.39
N ASP A 205 -17.76 -12.88 25.70
CA ASP A 205 -17.67 -14.27 25.28
C ASP A 205 -17.68 -14.45 23.74
N MET A 206 -17.28 -13.42 22.98
CA MET A 206 -17.17 -13.49 21.53
C MET A 206 -15.79 -14.07 21.11
N PRO A 207 -15.77 -14.93 20.07
CA PRO A 207 -14.51 -15.44 19.54
C PRO A 207 -13.59 -14.32 19.04
N VAL A 208 -12.32 -14.37 19.43
CA VAL A 208 -11.26 -13.51 18.91
C VAL A 208 -10.25 -14.38 18.16
N THR A 209 -10.17 -14.18 16.84
CA THR A 209 -9.24 -14.93 15.99
C THR A 209 -8.05 -14.03 15.60
N VAL A 210 -6.83 -14.54 15.79
CA VAL A 210 -5.61 -13.88 15.36
C VAL A 210 -5.08 -14.63 14.13
N VAL A 211 -5.12 -13.96 12.98
CA VAL A 211 -4.53 -14.44 11.74
C VAL A 211 -3.10 -13.92 11.66
N CYS A 212 -2.10 -14.78 11.61
CA CYS A 212 -0.72 -14.37 11.47
C CYS A 212 -0.34 -14.32 9.99
N SER A 213 0.18 -13.18 9.53
CA SER A 213 0.68 -13.06 8.16
C SER A 213 1.95 -13.89 7.97
N ASP A 214 2.02 -14.63 6.86
CA ASP A 214 3.22 -15.37 6.46
C ASP A 214 4.35 -14.45 5.97
N ASN A 215 4.01 -13.20 5.59
CA ASN A 215 4.94 -12.20 5.11
C ASN A 215 4.82 -10.92 5.95
N ASP A 216 5.78 -10.68 6.82
CA ASP A 216 5.83 -9.50 7.69
C ASP A 216 5.93 -8.20 6.90
N PHE A 217 6.51 -8.26 5.69
CA PHE A 217 6.76 -7.11 4.86
C PHE A 217 5.47 -6.42 4.37
N ASP A 218 4.46 -7.22 4.04
CA ASP A 218 3.18 -6.73 3.52
C ASP A 218 2.38 -5.94 4.57
N THR A 219 2.70 -6.13 5.86
CA THR A 219 2.00 -5.49 6.98
C THR A 219 2.70 -4.24 7.52
N ARG A 220 3.87 -3.89 6.96
CA ARG A 220 4.66 -2.76 7.44
C ARG A 220 4.04 -1.42 7.07
N GLY A 221 3.88 -0.57 8.08
CA GLY A 221 3.44 0.82 7.90
C GLY A 221 4.61 1.78 7.70
N VAL A 222 4.36 2.81 6.90
CA VAL A 222 5.32 3.91 6.67
C VAL A 222 5.15 4.98 7.74
N ASN A 223 6.17 5.22 8.54
CA ASN A 223 6.18 6.28 9.56
C ASN A 223 7.35 7.25 9.42
N THR A 224 8.41 6.84 8.72
CA THR A 224 9.62 7.64 8.50
C THR A 224 10.05 7.57 7.03
N PRO A 225 10.86 8.55 6.54
CA PRO A 225 11.40 8.49 5.19
C PRO A 225 12.24 7.23 4.92
N GLN A 226 12.93 6.71 5.94
CA GLN A 226 13.72 5.48 5.84
C GLN A 226 12.83 4.26 5.60
N GLN A 227 11.71 4.16 6.34
CA GLN A 227 10.74 3.07 6.13
C GLN A 227 10.10 3.17 4.73
N LEU A 228 9.83 4.39 4.24
CA LEU A 228 9.31 4.58 2.89
C LEU A 228 10.32 4.10 1.83
N GLU A 229 11.60 4.46 1.96
CA GLU A 229 12.65 4.02 1.04
C GLU A 229 12.83 2.50 1.06
N GLU A 230 12.83 1.89 2.24
CA GLU A 230 12.92 0.43 2.39
C GLU A 230 11.74 -0.26 1.70
N LEU A 231 10.49 0.21 1.93
CA LEU A 231 9.30 -0.32 1.28
C LEU A 231 9.36 -0.14 -0.25
N GLU A 232 9.76 1.05 -0.73
CA GLU A 232 9.92 1.32 -2.16
C GLU A 232 10.87 0.31 -2.78
N ARG A 233 12.05 0.09 -2.19
CA ARG A 233 13.05 -0.83 -2.75
C ARG A 233 12.55 -2.27 -2.82
N GLN A 234 11.89 -2.74 -1.78
CA GLN A 234 11.32 -4.09 -1.75
C GLN A 234 10.18 -4.26 -2.77
N HIS A 235 9.30 -3.27 -2.87
CA HIS A 235 8.24 -3.28 -3.87
C HIS A 235 8.80 -3.33 -5.30
N GLN A 236 9.84 -2.53 -5.59
CA GLN A 236 10.51 -2.53 -6.89
C GLN A 236 11.15 -3.89 -7.19
N LEU A 237 11.77 -4.54 -6.20
CA LEU A 237 12.32 -5.89 -6.36
C LEU A 237 11.22 -6.91 -6.68
N ALA A 238 10.08 -6.84 -5.99
CA ALA A 238 8.94 -7.74 -6.24
C ALA A 238 8.36 -7.53 -7.66
N LEU A 239 8.22 -6.28 -8.11
CA LEU A 239 7.77 -5.97 -9.48
C LEU A 239 8.75 -6.52 -10.53
N ALA A 240 10.05 -6.34 -10.31
CA ALA A 240 11.08 -6.88 -11.21
C ALA A 240 11.05 -8.41 -11.27
N ASP A 241 10.87 -9.09 -10.12
CA ASP A 241 10.75 -10.56 -10.05
C ASP A 241 9.49 -11.05 -10.78
N GLN A 242 8.36 -10.34 -10.68
CA GLN A 242 7.15 -10.65 -11.44
C GLN A 242 7.38 -10.53 -12.95
N LEU A 243 8.04 -9.47 -13.41
CA LEU A 243 8.40 -9.30 -14.83
C LEU A 243 9.31 -10.44 -15.32
N MET A 244 10.32 -10.80 -14.52
CA MET A 244 11.26 -11.90 -14.86
C MET A 244 10.54 -13.25 -14.90
N THR A 245 9.60 -13.50 -13.99
CA THR A 245 8.74 -14.68 -14.02
C THR A 245 7.87 -14.72 -15.29
N GLY A 246 7.43 -13.53 -15.76
CA GLY A 246 6.73 -13.35 -17.03
C GLY A 246 7.62 -13.45 -18.29
N GLY A 247 8.93 -13.67 -18.12
CA GLY A 247 9.89 -13.87 -19.24
C GLY A 247 10.61 -12.60 -19.70
N VAL A 248 10.50 -11.48 -18.98
CA VAL A 248 11.29 -10.27 -19.27
C VAL A 248 12.73 -10.46 -18.78
N LEU A 249 13.70 -10.10 -19.61
CA LEU A 249 15.11 -10.13 -19.24
C LEU A 249 15.50 -8.79 -18.62
N VAL A 250 15.71 -8.77 -17.31
CA VAL A 250 16.16 -7.60 -16.55
C VAL A 250 17.64 -7.79 -16.22
N SER A 251 18.51 -6.82 -16.61
CA SER A 251 19.95 -6.91 -16.38
C SER A 251 20.33 -6.88 -14.91
N ASP A 252 19.63 -6.06 -14.10
CA ASP A 252 19.79 -5.97 -12.65
C ASP A 252 18.48 -5.51 -12.03
N ARG A 253 17.80 -6.39 -11.30
CA ARG A 253 16.51 -6.11 -10.68
C ARG A 253 16.54 -5.00 -9.63
N SER A 254 17.71 -4.76 -9.01
CA SER A 254 17.87 -3.70 -8.01
C SER A 254 18.03 -2.30 -8.63
N ARG A 255 18.16 -2.23 -9.96
CA ARG A 255 18.39 -1.00 -10.72
C ARG A 255 17.32 -0.74 -11.78
N LEU A 256 16.12 -1.24 -11.56
CA LEU A 256 14.92 -0.96 -12.33
C LEU A 256 13.91 -0.30 -11.40
N ASP A 257 13.38 0.85 -11.77
CA ASP A 257 12.31 1.52 -11.06
C ASP A 257 11.06 1.61 -11.93
N ILE A 258 9.94 1.10 -11.43
CA ILE A 258 8.62 1.14 -12.07
C ILE A 258 7.70 2.01 -11.20
N ARG A 259 7.28 3.15 -11.73
CA ARG A 259 6.43 4.15 -11.06
C ARG A 259 5.12 4.30 -11.81
N GLY A 260 4.30 3.25 -11.79
CA GLY A 260 3.04 3.15 -12.52
C GLY A 260 2.81 1.75 -13.06
N ARG A 261 2.26 1.65 -14.28
CA ARG A 261 1.91 0.39 -14.94
C ARG A 261 2.85 0.09 -16.09
N LEU A 262 3.46 -1.08 -16.08
CA LEU A 262 4.28 -1.61 -17.17
C LEU A 262 3.66 -2.90 -17.71
N GLU A 263 3.38 -2.92 -19.00
CA GLU A 263 2.96 -4.11 -19.74
C GLU A 263 4.06 -4.51 -20.73
N CYS A 264 4.45 -5.78 -20.71
CA CYS A 264 5.49 -6.31 -21.57
C CYS A 264 4.97 -7.45 -22.45
N GLY A 265 5.35 -7.42 -23.72
CA GLY A 265 5.27 -8.57 -24.61
C GLY A 265 6.36 -9.59 -24.31
N ARG A 266 6.57 -10.51 -25.27
CA ARG A 266 7.58 -11.56 -25.17
C ARG A 266 8.99 -11.04 -25.51
N ASP A 267 10.02 -11.68 -24.94
CA ASP A 267 11.44 -11.41 -25.26
C ASP A 267 11.88 -9.95 -25.04
N VAL A 268 11.18 -9.23 -24.15
CA VAL A 268 11.54 -7.86 -23.77
C VAL A 268 12.82 -7.89 -22.93
N ARG A 269 13.70 -6.90 -23.16
CA ARG A 269 14.95 -6.72 -22.42
C ARG A 269 15.01 -5.31 -21.82
N ILE A 270 15.34 -5.21 -20.54
CA ILE A 270 15.46 -3.93 -19.82
C ILE A 270 16.83 -3.90 -19.14
N ASP A 271 17.62 -2.90 -19.51
CA ASP A 271 18.97 -2.71 -18.99
C ASP A 271 18.95 -1.88 -17.68
N VAL A 272 20.11 -1.73 -17.08
CA VAL A 272 20.28 -1.09 -15.76
C VAL A 272 19.87 0.39 -15.75
N ASN A 273 19.37 0.84 -14.59
CA ASN A 273 18.94 2.23 -14.36
C ASN A 273 17.80 2.70 -15.29
N ALA A 274 17.01 1.78 -15.79
CA ALA A 274 15.77 2.18 -16.48
C ALA A 274 14.74 2.65 -15.45
N VAL A 275 14.08 3.78 -15.75
CA VAL A 275 12.96 4.31 -14.97
C VAL A 275 11.72 4.32 -15.87
N ILE A 276 10.70 3.60 -15.45
CA ILE A 276 9.43 3.47 -16.15
C ILE A 276 8.36 4.21 -15.36
N GLU A 277 7.67 5.18 -15.95
CA GLU A 277 6.70 6.02 -15.24
C GLU A 277 5.35 6.06 -15.98
N GLY A 278 4.26 6.20 -15.23
CA GLY A 278 2.90 6.27 -15.79
C GLY A 278 2.47 4.95 -16.43
N ASN A 279 1.85 5.02 -17.60
CA ASN A 279 1.36 3.85 -18.35
C ASN A 279 2.28 3.55 -19.53
N VAL A 280 3.03 2.47 -19.46
CA VAL A 280 3.98 2.07 -20.51
C VAL A 280 3.65 0.68 -21.02
N SER A 281 3.60 0.54 -22.35
CA SER A 281 3.49 -0.76 -23.01
C SER A 281 4.69 -1.02 -23.91
N LEU A 282 5.29 -2.20 -23.77
CA LEU A 282 6.42 -2.68 -24.57
C LEU A 282 5.98 -3.90 -25.37
N GLY A 283 6.05 -3.82 -26.70
CA GLY A 283 5.76 -4.94 -27.60
C GLY A 283 6.81 -6.04 -27.55
N ASP A 284 6.57 -7.13 -28.29
CA ASP A 284 7.47 -8.28 -28.37
C ASP A 284 8.86 -7.85 -28.85
N GLY A 285 9.91 -8.36 -28.23
CA GLY A 285 11.30 -8.13 -28.64
C GLY A 285 11.85 -6.73 -28.40
N VAL A 286 11.12 -5.87 -27.70
CA VAL A 286 11.59 -4.52 -27.35
C VAL A 286 12.82 -4.59 -26.45
N SER A 287 13.80 -3.69 -26.74
CA SER A 287 14.94 -3.52 -25.85
C SER A 287 15.04 -2.08 -25.33
N ILE A 288 15.11 -1.92 -24.00
CA ILE A 288 15.33 -0.65 -23.31
C ILE A 288 16.78 -0.63 -22.83
N GLY A 289 17.56 0.30 -23.34
CA GLY A 289 18.97 0.49 -22.98
C GLY A 289 19.15 1.12 -21.59
N ALA A 290 20.40 1.09 -21.13
CA ALA A 290 20.75 1.62 -19.81
C ALA A 290 20.44 3.14 -19.66
N ASN A 291 20.03 3.53 -18.45
CA ASN A 291 19.74 4.93 -18.08
C ASN A 291 18.65 5.57 -18.95
N CYS A 292 17.68 4.80 -19.43
CA CYS A 292 16.51 5.32 -20.14
C CYS A 292 15.40 5.70 -19.15
N ILE A 293 14.67 6.76 -19.48
CA ILE A 293 13.42 7.15 -18.81
C ILE A 293 12.29 7.02 -19.82
N VAL A 294 11.27 6.22 -19.51
CA VAL A 294 10.12 6.00 -20.38
C VAL A 294 8.85 6.30 -19.59
N ARG A 295 8.10 7.33 -20.01
CA ARG A 295 6.88 7.78 -19.34
C ARG A 295 5.72 7.82 -20.33
N ASP A 296 4.57 7.24 -19.93
CA ASP A 296 3.30 7.30 -20.69
C ASP A 296 3.50 7.03 -22.20
N ALA A 297 4.12 5.90 -22.54
CA ALA A 297 4.56 5.62 -23.89
C ALA A 297 4.17 4.22 -24.37
N GLN A 298 3.98 4.10 -25.67
CA GLN A 298 3.76 2.84 -26.37
C GLN A 298 4.96 2.53 -27.28
N ILE A 299 5.62 1.40 -27.02
CA ILE A 299 6.81 0.99 -27.76
C ILE A 299 6.47 -0.28 -28.55
N GLY A 300 6.45 -0.18 -29.86
CA GLY A 300 6.08 -1.25 -30.79
C GLY A 300 7.12 -2.39 -30.84
N ALA A 301 6.69 -3.54 -31.33
CA ALA A 301 7.49 -4.75 -31.36
C ALA A 301 8.84 -4.55 -32.09
N GLY A 302 9.90 -5.14 -31.56
CA GLY A 302 11.25 -5.08 -32.12
C GLY A 302 11.95 -3.72 -32.02
N ALA A 303 11.28 -2.70 -31.45
CA ALA A 303 11.90 -1.39 -31.29
C ALA A 303 13.05 -1.41 -30.28
N ARG A 304 14.06 -0.59 -30.54
CA ARG A 304 15.28 -0.50 -29.74
C ARG A 304 15.45 0.91 -29.21
N ILE A 305 15.39 1.06 -27.90
CA ILE A 305 15.62 2.34 -27.21
C ILE A 305 17.06 2.29 -26.70
N LEU A 306 17.93 3.11 -27.30
CA LEU A 306 19.35 3.13 -26.99
C LEU A 306 19.62 3.91 -25.67
N PRO A 307 20.77 3.69 -25.02
CA PRO A 307 21.05 4.29 -23.72
C PRO A 307 20.88 5.82 -23.64
N PHE A 308 20.53 6.30 -22.43
CA PHE A 308 20.34 7.73 -22.13
C PHE A 308 19.21 8.40 -22.92
N THR A 309 18.23 7.64 -23.34
CA THR A 309 17.06 8.17 -24.07
C THR A 309 15.92 8.49 -23.10
N HIS A 310 15.26 9.62 -23.31
CA HIS A 310 14.09 10.05 -22.55
C HIS A 310 12.87 10.10 -23.47
N ILE A 311 11.86 9.29 -23.14
CA ILE A 311 10.59 9.21 -23.89
C ILE A 311 9.46 9.62 -22.94
N GLU A 312 8.63 10.57 -23.38
CA GLU A 312 7.48 11.05 -22.62
C GLU A 312 6.28 11.25 -23.55
N GLY A 313 5.14 10.59 -23.24
CA GLY A 313 3.87 10.76 -23.96
C GLY A 313 3.99 10.50 -25.46
N ALA A 314 4.80 9.53 -25.87
CA ALA A 314 5.15 9.28 -27.26
C ALA A 314 4.84 7.85 -27.70
N GLU A 315 4.69 7.66 -29.01
CA GLU A 315 4.52 6.37 -29.65
C GLU A 315 5.75 6.05 -30.51
N VAL A 316 6.35 4.90 -30.28
CA VAL A 316 7.45 4.36 -31.10
C VAL A 316 6.93 3.14 -31.83
N LEU A 317 6.88 3.20 -33.16
CA LEU A 317 6.38 2.08 -33.96
C LEU A 317 7.40 0.93 -34.05
N SER A 318 6.95 -0.21 -34.56
CA SER A 318 7.75 -1.44 -34.61
C SER A 318 9.07 -1.24 -35.36
N GLU A 319 10.13 -1.96 -34.90
CA GLU A 319 11.46 -1.99 -35.50
C GLU A 319 12.19 -0.63 -35.54
N ALA A 320 11.66 0.40 -34.89
CA ALA A 320 12.34 1.69 -34.81
C ALA A 320 13.54 1.66 -33.86
N VAL A 321 14.56 2.46 -34.15
CA VAL A 321 15.73 2.64 -33.30
C VAL A 321 15.77 4.09 -32.83
N VAL A 322 15.73 4.32 -31.53
CA VAL A 322 15.66 5.66 -30.91
C VAL A 322 16.87 5.90 -30.03
N GLY A 323 17.60 6.96 -30.30
CA GLY A 323 18.77 7.35 -29.49
C GLY A 323 20.10 6.92 -30.12
N PRO A 324 21.22 6.94 -29.35
CA PRO A 324 21.29 7.33 -27.92
C PRO A 324 21.08 8.85 -27.72
N TYR A 325 20.87 9.26 -26.46
CA TYR A 325 20.67 10.65 -26.04
C TYR A 325 19.48 11.37 -26.71
N ALA A 326 18.51 10.60 -27.22
CA ALA A 326 17.29 11.18 -27.78
C ALA A 326 16.31 11.64 -26.70
N ARG A 327 15.54 12.67 -27.03
CA ARG A 327 14.39 13.09 -26.22
C ARG A 327 13.14 13.17 -27.09
N LEU A 328 12.17 12.30 -26.81
CA LEU A 328 10.84 12.35 -27.41
C LEU A 328 9.88 13.07 -26.46
N ARG A 329 9.13 14.03 -27.02
CA ARG A 329 8.15 14.84 -26.27
C ARG A 329 6.74 14.30 -26.48
N PRO A 330 5.77 14.69 -25.63
CA PRO A 330 4.38 14.30 -25.80
C PRO A 330 3.84 14.56 -27.19
N GLY A 331 3.13 13.56 -27.76
CA GLY A 331 2.58 13.60 -29.10
C GLY A 331 3.56 13.22 -30.22
N THR A 332 4.81 12.89 -29.90
CA THR A 332 5.77 12.40 -30.90
C THR A 332 5.40 10.99 -31.34
N VAL A 333 5.41 10.74 -32.65
CA VAL A 333 5.28 9.40 -33.25
C VAL A 333 6.53 9.11 -34.07
N ILE A 334 7.27 8.06 -33.72
CA ILE A 334 8.46 7.60 -34.48
C ILE A 334 8.04 6.47 -35.40
N GLY A 335 8.26 6.66 -36.71
CA GLY A 335 7.90 5.68 -37.71
C GLY A 335 8.70 4.39 -37.67
N CYS A 336 8.22 3.36 -38.37
CA CYS A 336 8.93 2.09 -38.52
C CYS A 336 10.28 2.28 -39.22
N LEU A 337 11.30 1.54 -38.77
CA LEU A 337 12.66 1.54 -39.35
C LEU A 337 13.37 2.90 -39.36
N LEU A 338 12.90 3.86 -38.57
CA LEU A 338 13.57 5.16 -38.41
C LEU A 338 14.78 5.05 -37.49
N TYR A 339 15.90 5.59 -37.93
CA TYR A 339 17.11 5.76 -37.14
C TYR A 339 17.25 7.24 -36.75
N THR A 340 17.17 7.57 -35.49
CA THR A 340 17.15 8.97 -35.02
C THR A 340 18.55 9.55 -34.71
N SER A 341 19.63 8.80 -34.94
CA SER A 341 21.01 9.24 -34.69
C SER A 341 21.61 10.11 -35.80
N ASP A 342 21.05 10.10 -37.00
CA ASP A 342 21.64 10.74 -38.20
C ASP A 342 21.11 12.12 -38.51
N ALA A 343 20.25 12.71 -37.66
CA ALA A 343 19.62 14.01 -37.89
C ALA A 343 20.53 15.23 -37.56
N ALA A 344 21.81 15.03 -37.26
CA ALA A 344 22.73 16.09 -36.87
C ALA A 344 23.70 16.56 -37.97
N ASP A 345 23.68 15.94 -39.17
CA ASP A 345 24.63 16.23 -40.26
C ASP A 345 23.99 16.81 -41.53
N GLU A 346 22.75 17.38 -41.45
CA GLU A 346 22.21 18.18 -42.54
C GLU A 346 21.80 19.58 -42.08
#